data_34802f0afab86c05fbd2a0ba31f6e85d
#
_entry.id   34802f0afab86c05fbd2a0ba31f6e85d
#
_cell.length_a   1.000
_cell.length_b   1.000
_cell.length_c   1.000
_cell.angle_alpha   90.00
_cell.angle_beta   90.00
_cell.angle_gamma   90.00
#
_symmetry.space_group_name_H-M   'P 1'
#
loop_
_entity.id
_entity.type
_entity.pdbx_description
1 polymer ?
#
loop_
_entity_poly.entity_id
_entity_poly.type
_entity_poly.pdbx_seq_one_letter_code
_entity_poly.pdbx_strand_id
1 'polypeptide(L)'
;MKDSTGTILTARQWQIIEFRLAGRSTREIAALIGTGEQNVLVLENRVKGKIQRARNTLEMLDRMSSAATVLIEGGTHLLDAAKKVLDESDQAGVKLAGNVVDLMSAIRASCHDIIDNAVLTQSTAVYVDRDGRYSIHKFAGQHTRGK
;
A
#
# COMPACT_ATOMS: atom_id res chain seq x y z
N MET A 1 -4.97 -23.96 12.29
CA MET A 1 -5.40 -22.63 12.74
C MET A 1 -4.20 -21.70 12.66
N LYS A 2 -4.20 -20.78 11.71
CA LYS A 2 -3.12 -19.78 11.67
C LYS A 2 -3.25 -18.88 12.88
N ASP A 3 -2.16 -18.72 13.58
CA ASP A 3 -2.10 -17.95 14.80
C ASP A 3 -2.10 -16.45 14.47
N SER A 4 -2.96 -15.69 15.12
CA SER A 4 -2.96 -14.22 15.05
C SER A 4 -1.82 -13.60 15.86
N THR A 5 -0.99 -14.43 16.49
CA THR A 5 0.15 -14.02 17.32
C THR A 5 1.07 -13.08 16.53
N GLY A 6 1.41 -11.96 17.13
CA GLY A 6 2.26 -10.95 16.50
C GLY A 6 1.52 -10.01 15.53
N THR A 7 0.21 -10.10 15.42
CA THR A 7 -0.60 -9.15 14.65
C THR A 7 -1.51 -8.30 15.56
N ILE A 8 -1.99 -7.18 15.05
CA ILE A 8 -2.95 -6.33 15.76
C ILE A 8 -4.40 -6.82 15.66
N LEU A 9 -4.61 -7.93 14.95
CA LEU A 9 -5.93 -8.48 14.73
C LEU A 9 -6.28 -9.50 15.81
N THR A 10 -7.55 -9.50 16.25
CA THR A 10 -8.06 -10.56 17.12
C THR A 10 -8.21 -11.86 16.32
N ALA A 11 -8.26 -13.00 17.01
CA ALA A 11 -8.48 -14.30 16.37
C ALA A 11 -9.75 -14.31 15.49
N ARG A 12 -10.82 -13.68 15.97
CA ARG A 12 -12.09 -13.59 15.24
C ARG A 12 -11.98 -12.71 14.00
N GLN A 13 -11.27 -11.58 14.10
CA GLN A 13 -11.00 -10.73 12.95
C GLN A 13 -10.15 -11.43 11.90
N TRP A 14 -9.17 -12.22 12.32
CA TRP A 14 -8.35 -13.04 11.44
C TRP A 14 -9.17 -14.09 10.70
N GLN A 15 -10.07 -14.80 11.41
CA GLN A 15 -10.98 -15.77 10.80
C GLN A 15 -11.83 -15.16 9.70
N ILE A 16 -12.35 -13.96 9.92
CA ILE A 16 -13.17 -13.27 8.89
C ILE A 16 -12.35 -13.02 7.63
N ILE A 17 -11.11 -12.57 7.79
CA ILE A 17 -10.22 -12.36 6.64
C ILE A 17 -9.96 -13.67 5.90
N GLU A 18 -9.64 -14.74 6.62
CA GLU A 18 -9.39 -16.06 6.02
C GLU A 18 -10.59 -16.55 5.21
N PHE A 19 -11.79 -16.44 5.74
CA PHE A 19 -13.01 -16.81 5.04
C PHE A 19 -13.27 -15.94 3.81
N ARG A 20 -13.03 -14.64 3.93
CA ARG A 20 -13.20 -13.71 2.81
C ARG A 20 -12.19 -14.00 1.69
N LEU A 21 -10.95 -14.28 2.01
CA LEU A 21 -9.92 -14.67 1.05
C LEU A 21 -10.22 -16.02 0.39
N ALA A 22 -10.94 -16.91 1.10
CA ALA A 22 -11.44 -18.15 0.53
C ALA A 22 -12.71 -17.99 -0.33
N GLY A 23 -13.14 -16.74 -0.57
CA GLY A 23 -14.28 -16.42 -1.42
C GLY A 23 -15.65 -16.58 -0.76
N ARG A 24 -15.71 -16.67 0.56
CA ARG A 24 -16.97 -16.80 1.28
C ARG A 24 -17.76 -15.49 1.29
N SER A 25 -19.08 -15.62 1.15
CA SER A 25 -20.00 -14.48 1.26
C SER A 25 -20.17 -14.04 2.72
N THR A 26 -20.67 -12.83 2.92
CA THR A 26 -21.01 -12.32 4.26
C THR A 26 -21.95 -13.27 5.01
N ARG A 27 -22.95 -13.81 4.32
CA ARG A 27 -23.91 -14.76 4.87
C ARG A 27 -23.22 -16.06 5.31
N GLU A 28 -22.35 -16.61 4.48
CA GLU A 28 -21.58 -17.82 4.80
C GLU A 28 -20.66 -17.59 6.00
N ILE A 29 -19.97 -16.47 6.04
CA ILE A 29 -19.08 -16.10 7.17
C ILE A 29 -19.90 -15.99 8.45
N ALA A 30 -21.04 -15.31 8.42
CA ALA A 30 -21.92 -15.16 9.56
C ALA A 30 -22.35 -16.53 10.13
N ALA A 31 -22.73 -17.47 9.26
CA ALA A 31 -23.07 -18.82 9.65
C ALA A 31 -21.87 -19.57 10.26
N LEU A 32 -20.70 -19.47 9.67
CA LEU A 32 -19.49 -20.17 10.11
C LEU A 32 -18.98 -19.70 11.47
N ILE A 33 -19.10 -18.41 11.77
CA ILE A 33 -18.65 -17.85 13.05
C ILE A 33 -19.77 -17.70 14.09
N GLY A 34 -21.01 -18.06 13.73
CA GLY A 34 -22.15 -18.04 14.65
C GLY A 34 -22.64 -16.64 15.01
N THR A 35 -22.73 -15.74 14.05
CA THR A 35 -23.16 -14.35 14.24
C THR A 35 -24.08 -13.89 13.12
N GLY A 36 -24.58 -12.65 13.23
CA GLY A 36 -25.38 -12.03 12.16
C GLY A 36 -24.50 -11.38 11.08
N GLU A 37 -25.06 -11.23 9.89
CA GLU A 37 -24.37 -10.60 8.74
C GLU A 37 -23.93 -9.17 9.07
N GLN A 38 -24.76 -8.41 9.78
CA GLN A 38 -24.45 -7.04 10.18
C GLN A 38 -23.21 -6.97 11.07
N ASN A 39 -23.06 -7.93 11.97
CA ASN A 39 -21.87 -7.99 12.83
C ASN A 39 -20.61 -8.35 12.04
N VAL A 40 -20.71 -9.20 11.03
CA VAL A 40 -19.60 -9.50 10.12
C VAL A 40 -19.11 -8.20 9.44
N LEU A 41 -20.03 -7.40 8.91
CA LEU A 41 -19.68 -6.12 8.27
C LEU A 41 -19.01 -5.13 9.25
N VAL A 42 -19.50 -5.04 10.48
CA VAL A 42 -18.88 -4.22 11.53
C VAL A 42 -17.45 -4.69 11.83
N LEU A 43 -17.25 -5.99 11.98
CA LEU A 43 -15.93 -6.56 12.25
C LEU A 43 -14.98 -6.35 11.08
N GLU A 44 -15.44 -6.50 9.84
CA GLU A 44 -14.65 -6.22 8.64
C GLU A 44 -14.20 -4.75 8.56
N ASN A 45 -15.09 -3.83 8.87
CA ASN A 45 -14.74 -2.40 8.89
C ASN A 45 -13.69 -2.09 9.95
N ARG A 46 -13.76 -2.71 11.11
CA ARG A 46 -12.72 -2.60 12.16
C ARG A 46 -11.38 -3.15 11.69
N VAL A 47 -11.40 -4.28 11.00
CA VAL A 47 -10.18 -4.87 10.40
C VAL A 47 -9.56 -3.94 9.38
N LYS A 48 -10.35 -3.41 8.46
CA LYS A 48 -9.89 -2.44 7.45
C LYS A 48 -9.25 -1.21 8.10
N GLY A 49 -9.86 -0.68 9.15
CA GLY A 49 -9.32 0.45 9.92
C GLY A 49 -7.98 0.12 10.58
N LYS A 50 -7.84 -1.05 11.18
CA LYS A 50 -6.59 -1.51 11.79
C LYS A 50 -5.48 -1.67 10.76
N ILE A 51 -5.77 -2.29 9.61
CA ILE A 51 -4.82 -2.47 8.52
C ILE A 51 -4.37 -1.11 7.98
N GLN A 52 -5.30 -0.19 7.77
CA GLN A 52 -4.95 1.15 7.28
C GLN A 52 -4.05 1.91 8.27
N ARG A 53 -4.34 1.84 9.56
CA ARG A 53 -3.48 2.46 10.59
C ARG A 53 -2.10 1.83 10.65
N ALA A 54 -2.01 0.52 10.50
CA ALA A 54 -0.72 -0.17 10.42
C ALA A 54 0.09 0.30 9.22
N ARG A 55 -0.52 0.40 8.05
CA ARG A 55 0.12 0.92 6.83
C ARG A 55 0.56 2.37 7.00
N ASN A 56 -0.27 3.22 7.58
CA ASN A 56 0.07 4.63 7.84
C ASN A 56 1.28 4.74 8.78
N THR A 57 1.37 3.87 9.79
CA THR A 57 2.51 3.84 10.71
C THR A 57 3.80 3.44 9.99
N LEU A 58 3.76 2.40 9.15
CA LEU A 58 4.92 1.98 8.35
C LEU A 58 5.35 3.08 7.37
N GLU A 59 4.39 3.73 6.71
CA GLU A 59 4.68 4.85 5.82
C GLU A 59 5.34 6.02 6.56
N MET A 60 4.86 6.35 7.75
CA MET A 60 5.48 7.39 8.58
C MET A 60 6.93 7.06 8.92
N LEU A 61 7.22 5.81 9.29
CA LEU A 61 8.58 5.35 9.58
C LEU A 61 9.46 5.43 8.34
N ASP A 62 8.99 4.99 7.19
CA ASP A 62 9.70 5.08 5.92
C ASP A 62 10.03 6.54 5.58
N ARG A 63 9.06 7.43 5.74
CA ARG A 63 9.25 8.86 5.50
C ARG A 63 10.26 9.48 6.46
N MET A 64 10.20 9.14 7.74
CA MET A 64 11.14 9.68 8.75
C MET A 64 12.56 9.19 8.54
N SER A 65 12.77 7.99 8.05
CA SER A 65 14.08 7.40 7.77
C SER A 65 14.58 7.67 6.35
N SER A 66 13.79 8.35 5.51
CA SER A 66 14.16 8.60 4.12
C SER A 66 15.25 9.66 4.00
N ALA A 67 16.22 9.40 3.12
CA ALA A 67 17.22 10.38 2.67
C ALA A 67 16.69 11.22 1.50
N ALA A 68 15.78 10.67 0.71
CA ALA A 68 15.09 11.35 -0.37
C ALA A 68 13.62 10.95 -0.39
N THR A 69 12.75 11.92 -0.61
CA THR A 69 11.32 11.75 -0.83
C THR A 69 10.97 12.21 -2.23
N VAL A 70 10.51 11.32 -3.07
CA VAL A 70 10.14 11.61 -4.46
C VAL A 70 8.64 11.56 -4.61
N LEU A 71 8.03 12.70 -4.93
CA LEU A 71 6.61 12.78 -5.21
C LEU A 71 6.38 12.64 -6.72
N ILE A 72 5.55 11.68 -7.10
CA ILE A 72 5.17 11.44 -8.48
C ILE A 72 3.70 11.80 -8.64
N GLU A 73 3.43 12.75 -9.49
CA GLU A 73 2.05 13.19 -9.74
C GLU A 73 1.28 12.19 -10.59
N GLY A 74 -0.04 12.11 -10.36
CA GLY A 74 -0.94 11.42 -11.27
C GLY A 74 -0.81 11.97 -12.68
N GLY A 75 -0.89 11.11 -13.69
CA GLY A 75 -0.64 11.44 -15.08
C GLY A 75 0.80 11.22 -15.54
N THR A 76 1.69 10.81 -14.66
CA THR A 76 3.09 10.53 -15.01
C THR A 76 3.26 9.13 -15.60
N HIS A 77 3.98 9.05 -16.74
CA HIS A 77 4.34 7.78 -17.35
C HIS A 77 5.37 7.03 -16.49
N LEU A 78 5.28 5.70 -16.45
CA LEU A 78 6.18 4.86 -15.63
C LEU A 78 7.67 5.12 -15.86
N LEU A 79 8.07 5.33 -17.10
CA LEU A 79 9.47 5.63 -17.43
C LEU A 79 9.92 6.96 -16.82
N ASP A 80 9.08 7.99 -16.91
CA ASP A 80 9.37 9.32 -16.34
C ASP A 80 9.37 9.27 -14.82
N ALA A 81 8.46 8.50 -14.23
CA ALA A 81 8.43 8.26 -12.78
C ALA A 81 9.74 7.61 -12.30
N ALA A 82 10.20 6.55 -12.98
CA ALA A 82 11.45 5.87 -12.63
C ALA A 82 12.67 6.78 -12.79
N LYS A 83 12.73 7.55 -13.88
CA LYS A 83 13.80 8.55 -14.09
C LYS A 83 13.81 9.61 -12.98
N LYS A 84 12.64 10.11 -12.61
CA LYS A 84 12.50 11.09 -11.53
C LYS A 84 13.04 10.55 -10.20
N VAL A 85 12.71 9.31 -9.86
CA VAL A 85 13.22 8.67 -8.63
C VAL A 85 14.75 8.55 -8.68
N LEU A 86 15.32 8.14 -9.79
CA LEU A 86 16.78 8.07 -9.95
C LEU A 86 17.43 9.43 -9.81
N ASP A 87 16.94 10.42 -10.54
CA ASP A 87 17.52 11.77 -10.56
C ASP A 87 17.47 12.44 -9.17
N GLU A 88 16.35 12.38 -8.49
CA GLU A 88 16.20 12.97 -7.16
C GLU A 88 17.01 12.21 -6.10
N SER A 89 17.18 10.91 -6.25
CA SER A 89 18.04 10.11 -5.38
C SER A 89 19.51 10.48 -5.57
N ASP A 90 19.94 10.63 -6.82
CA ASP A 90 21.31 11.10 -7.14
C ASP A 90 21.57 12.49 -6.58
N GLN A 91 20.62 13.41 -6.71
CA GLN A 91 20.72 14.76 -6.12
C GLN A 91 20.85 14.73 -4.60
N ALA A 92 20.22 13.76 -3.94
CA ALA A 92 20.34 13.55 -2.50
C ALA A 92 21.60 12.77 -2.10
N GLY A 93 22.44 12.39 -3.06
CA GLY A 93 23.66 11.62 -2.81
C GLY A 93 23.44 10.16 -2.51
N VAL A 94 22.30 9.60 -2.89
CA VAL A 94 21.93 8.21 -2.64
C VAL A 94 21.95 7.42 -3.96
N LYS A 95 22.75 6.37 -3.98
CA LYS A 95 22.77 5.44 -5.10
C LYS A 95 21.71 4.34 -4.90
N LEU A 96 20.72 4.31 -5.77
CA LEU A 96 19.71 3.26 -5.74
C LEU A 96 20.30 1.91 -6.15
N ALA A 97 19.81 0.86 -5.49
CA ALA A 97 20.02 -0.51 -5.94
C ALA A 97 19.13 -0.77 -7.18
N GLY A 98 19.75 -1.11 -8.32
CA GLY A 98 19.03 -1.41 -9.56
C GLY A 98 19.06 -0.27 -10.58
N ASN A 99 18.34 -0.48 -11.66
CA ASN A 99 18.29 0.43 -12.81
C ASN A 99 16.85 0.91 -13.08
N VAL A 100 16.66 1.69 -14.14
CA VAL A 100 15.35 2.20 -14.55
C VAL A 100 14.32 1.08 -14.74
N VAL A 101 14.72 -0.05 -15.31
CA VAL A 101 13.81 -1.18 -15.57
C VAL A 101 13.36 -1.82 -14.25
N ASP A 102 14.29 -1.96 -13.31
CA ASP A 102 13.97 -2.49 -11.97
C ASP A 102 12.98 -1.58 -11.24
N LEU A 103 13.19 -0.27 -11.31
CA LEU A 103 12.27 0.72 -10.73
C LEU A 103 10.90 0.70 -11.39
N MET A 104 10.84 0.65 -12.72
CA MET A 104 9.57 0.53 -13.43
C MET A 104 8.81 -0.73 -13.02
N SER A 105 9.51 -1.85 -12.88
CA SER A 105 8.92 -3.11 -12.43
C SER A 105 8.40 -3.02 -11.01
N ALA A 106 9.16 -2.40 -10.11
CA ALA A 106 8.76 -2.19 -8.72
C ALA A 106 7.54 -1.26 -8.60
N ILE A 107 7.51 -0.16 -9.34
CA ILE A 107 6.37 0.75 -9.37
C ILE A 107 5.14 0.03 -9.93
N ARG A 108 5.30 -0.74 -10.99
CA ARG A 108 4.20 -1.53 -11.57
C ARG A 108 3.65 -2.55 -10.59
N ALA A 109 4.51 -3.26 -9.86
CA ALA A 109 4.10 -4.25 -8.86
C ALA A 109 3.36 -3.60 -7.68
N SER A 110 3.83 -2.45 -7.20
CA SER A 110 3.24 -1.73 -6.06
C SER A 110 1.96 -0.96 -6.40
N CYS A 111 1.82 -0.54 -7.65
CA CYS A 111 0.78 0.40 -8.10
C CYS A 111 -0.09 -0.19 -9.22
N HIS A 112 -0.16 -1.51 -9.37
CA HIS A 112 -0.87 -2.17 -10.49
C HIS A 112 -2.34 -1.73 -10.62
N ASP A 113 -2.99 -1.39 -9.53
CA ASP A 113 -4.38 -0.94 -9.46
C ASP A 113 -4.59 0.52 -9.88
N ILE A 114 -3.52 1.30 -9.95
CA ILE A 114 -3.54 2.71 -10.36
C ILE A 114 -2.70 3.00 -11.62
N ILE A 115 -2.44 1.97 -12.41
CA ILE A 115 -1.71 2.12 -13.69
C ILE A 115 -2.66 1.82 -14.84
N ASP A 116 -2.75 2.76 -15.75
CA ASP A 116 -3.47 2.63 -17.01
C ASP A 116 -2.54 3.03 -18.18
N ASN A 117 -2.36 2.13 -19.14
CA ASN A 117 -1.48 2.35 -20.31
C ASN A 117 -0.08 2.88 -19.94
N ALA A 118 0.54 2.28 -18.93
CA ALA A 118 1.84 2.67 -18.38
C ALA A 118 1.87 4.09 -17.77
N VAL A 119 0.73 4.64 -17.41
CA VAL A 119 0.59 5.94 -16.74
C VAL A 119 0.00 5.74 -15.35
N LEU A 120 0.59 6.38 -14.35
CA LEU A 120 0.04 6.43 -13.00
C LEU A 120 -1.19 7.35 -13.00
N THR A 121 -2.32 6.82 -12.52
CA THR A 121 -3.57 7.60 -12.45
C THR A 121 -3.73 8.37 -11.14
N GLN A 122 -2.89 8.09 -10.16
CA GLN A 122 -2.88 8.75 -8.85
C GLN A 122 -1.47 9.13 -8.44
N SER A 123 -1.37 10.14 -7.60
CA SER A 123 -0.09 10.55 -7.02
C SER A 123 0.48 9.45 -6.12
N THR A 124 1.80 9.33 -6.14
CA THR A 124 2.55 8.29 -5.44
C THR A 124 3.80 8.90 -4.81
N ALA A 125 4.17 8.47 -3.62
CA ALA A 125 5.39 8.84 -2.96
C ALA A 125 6.38 7.66 -2.97
N VAL A 126 7.64 7.95 -3.25
CA VAL A 126 8.74 6.99 -3.11
C VAL A 126 9.70 7.53 -2.06
N TYR A 127 9.89 6.76 -1.00
CA TYR A 127 10.84 7.08 0.07
C TYR A 127 12.11 6.26 -0.13
N VAL A 128 13.24 6.94 -0.21
CA VAL A 128 14.54 6.31 -0.44
C VAL A 128 15.38 6.48 0.81
N ASP A 129 15.89 5.40 1.37
CA ASP A 129 16.78 5.44 2.52
C ASP A 129 18.25 5.67 2.11
N ARG A 130 19.13 5.83 3.10
CA ARG A 130 20.57 6.08 2.85
C ARG A 130 21.29 4.90 2.21
N ASP A 131 20.75 3.69 2.33
CA ASP A 131 21.32 2.48 1.74
C ASP A 131 20.84 2.24 0.29
N GLY A 132 20.02 3.13 -0.24
CA GLY A 132 19.47 3.03 -1.59
C GLY A 132 18.26 2.07 -1.71
N ARG A 133 17.70 1.67 -0.58
CA ARG A 133 16.42 0.95 -0.55
C ARG A 133 15.28 1.93 -0.69
N TYR A 134 14.19 1.50 -1.27
CA TYR A 134 13.03 2.37 -1.46
C TYR A 134 11.72 1.65 -1.15
N SER A 135 10.76 2.43 -0.72
CA SER A 135 9.37 2.01 -0.53
C SER A 135 8.43 2.92 -1.32
N ILE A 136 7.39 2.33 -1.88
CA ILE A 136 6.44 3.02 -2.76
C ILE A 136 5.07 3.04 -2.08
N HIS A 137 4.52 4.24 -1.91
CA HIS A 137 3.25 4.46 -1.25
C HIS A 137 2.29 5.23 -2.15
N LYS A 138 1.16 4.62 -2.46
CA LYS A 138 0.07 5.31 -3.15
C LYS A 138 -0.59 6.28 -2.17
N PHE A 139 -0.86 7.50 -2.60
CA PHE A 139 -1.76 8.34 -1.84
C PHE A 139 -3.15 7.73 -1.94
N ALA A 140 -3.68 7.20 -0.83
CA ALA A 140 -5.09 6.86 -0.72
C ALA A 140 -5.88 8.10 -1.09
N GLY A 141 -6.67 7.99 -2.18
CA GLY A 141 -7.30 9.11 -2.84
C GLY A 141 -7.79 10.19 -1.90
N GLN A 142 -7.02 11.24 -1.78
CA GLN A 142 -7.61 12.50 -1.48
C GLN A 142 -8.44 12.83 -2.71
N HIS A 143 -9.73 12.63 -2.61
CA HIS A 143 -10.65 13.38 -3.40
C HIS A 143 -10.24 14.84 -3.19
N THR A 144 -9.50 15.39 -4.13
CA THR A 144 -9.56 16.81 -4.31
C THR A 144 -11.04 17.09 -4.50
N ARG A 145 -11.70 17.52 -3.45
CA ARG A 145 -12.96 18.21 -3.61
C ARG A 145 -12.62 19.37 -4.50
N GLY A 146 -12.83 19.17 -5.78
CA GLY A 146 -12.85 20.26 -6.72
C GLY A 146 -13.83 21.29 -6.19
N LYS A 147 -13.33 22.43 -5.98
CA LYS A 147 -14.24 23.55 -5.83
C LYS A 147 -15.06 23.68 -7.11
#